data_0e115ff7729bdf6d03fe2c3fe9137320
#
_entry.id   0e115ff7729bdf6d03fe2c3fe9137320
#
_cell.length_a   1.000
_cell.length_b   1.000
_cell.length_c   1.000
_cell.angle_alpha   90.00
_cell.angle_beta   90.00
_cell.angle_gamma   90.00
#
_symmetry.space_group_name_H-M   'P 1'
#
loop_
_entity.id
_entity.type
_entity.pdbx_description
1 polymer ?
#
loop_
_entity_poly.entity_id
_entity_poly.type
_entity_poly.pdbx_seq_one_letter_code
_entity_poly.pdbx_strand_id
1 'polypeptide(L)'
;METRRAFAAFGIRVTSFRDSMTCMQLNNSLTVNQVTALPSQQHHQHQHTGAMNCCRTPPRDSWVYPTVILCLFGFFSMFRPSESFLIPFLSGPSKNLTSTEMTNEILPVWTYSYLAMLPPVFVLTDYLRYKPIIMLHVMAFTICYLFLLFGQSVMLMQTAEFFFGIVSATEIAYFAYIYSMVSPEHYQKVSSYCRSITLVSYTAGSVLAQLLVSLMNVPYSTLFYISLACVSVAFFVSLFLPMPKKSMFFHTKPNREACPKPLEPCTVLKEAHNNGAQPELFANAQNLGDREQDNSALRIFVYWFQDLKECYSSKHLVYWSLWWAFATAGYNQILNFVQVLWEQKAPSKDSSIYNGAVEAIATFGGALASFSVGYIKVDWDLLGELGLAVFSAVVAGSLLLMNYTLSIWVCYTGYVLVKSSYSFLITIAVFQIAVNLSLERYALVFGIDTFIALVIQTIMTMIVADQRGLQLPVTTQFLVYGSYFAVIAGVFLIRSIYILYSAKCRKEVQNLATTQSPGEPYLQEPRDVSTKF
;
A
#
# COMPACT_ATOMS: atom_id res chain seq x y z
N MET A 1 -3.51 9.35 -30.43
CA MET A 1 -3.58 10.84 -30.54
C MET A 1 -4.81 11.45 -29.89
N GLU A 2 -5.92 10.73 -29.84
CA GLU A 2 -7.18 11.20 -29.21
C GLU A 2 -7.19 11.22 -27.68
N THR A 3 -6.45 10.37 -27.02
CA THR A 3 -6.31 10.40 -25.55
C THR A 3 -5.59 11.63 -25.00
N ARG A 4 -4.77 12.31 -25.82
CA ARG A 4 -4.16 13.61 -25.44
C ARG A 4 -5.14 14.78 -25.52
N ARG A 5 -6.19 14.67 -26.31
CA ARG A 5 -7.22 15.73 -26.44
C ARG A 5 -8.23 15.71 -25.29
N ALA A 6 -8.53 14.56 -24.72
CA ALA A 6 -9.42 14.44 -23.56
C ALA A 6 -8.81 15.04 -22.28
N PHE A 7 -7.49 14.95 -22.10
CA PHE A 7 -6.79 15.55 -20.96
C PHE A 7 -6.55 17.06 -21.12
N ALA A 8 -6.48 17.57 -22.35
CA ALA A 8 -6.33 19.01 -22.60
C ALA A 8 -7.60 19.80 -22.31
N ALA A 9 -8.77 19.18 -22.38
CA ALA A 9 -10.07 19.80 -22.06
C ALA A 9 -10.25 20.10 -20.55
N PHE A 10 -9.46 19.46 -19.68
CA PHE A 10 -9.48 19.69 -18.22
C PHE A 10 -8.36 20.60 -17.71
N GLY A 11 -7.56 21.23 -18.60
CA GLY A 11 -6.55 22.23 -18.21
C GLY A 11 -5.38 21.71 -17.35
N ILE A 12 -5.19 20.40 -17.23
CA ILE A 12 -4.16 19.77 -16.38
C ILE A 12 -2.90 19.57 -17.21
N ARG A 13 -1.91 20.47 -17.07
CA ARG A 13 -0.54 20.24 -17.55
C ARG A 13 0.15 19.18 -16.68
N VAL A 14 0.36 17.98 -17.24
CA VAL A 14 1.04 16.83 -16.62
C VAL A 14 2.57 17.02 -16.50
N THR A 15 3.09 18.24 -16.52
CA THR A 15 4.55 18.50 -16.57
C THR A 15 5.23 18.58 -15.20
N SER A 16 4.50 18.71 -14.09
CA SER A 16 5.11 19.02 -12.78
C SER A 16 5.45 17.79 -11.90
N PHE A 17 4.91 16.61 -12.20
CA PHE A 17 5.26 15.40 -11.41
C PHE A 17 6.59 14.79 -11.83
N ARG A 18 7.08 15.13 -13.01
CA ARG A 18 8.37 14.66 -13.56
C ARG A 18 9.55 15.39 -12.92
N ASP A 19 9.37 16.65 -12.55
CA ASP A 19 10.49 17.51 -12.09
C ASP A 19 10.85 17.29 -10.62
N SER A 20 9.91 16.93 -9.76
CA SER A 20 10.18 16.62 -8.35
C SER A 20 10.90 15.28 -8.14
N MET A 21 10.73 14.30 -9.05
CA MET A 21 11.44 13.01 -8.95
C MET A 21 12.75 12.99 -9.71
N THR A 22 12.93 13.84 -10.72
CA THR A 22 14.24 14.01 -11.40
C THR A 22 15.26 14.63 -10.44
N CYS A 23 14.84 15.46 -9.50
CA CYS A 23 15.70 16.00 -8.45
C CYS A 23 16.16 14.93 -7.43
N MET A 24 15.38 13.88 -7.19
CA MET A 24 15.79 12.74 -6.36
C MET A 24 16.77 11.78 -7.04
N GLN A 25 16.71 11.64 -8.37
CA GLN A 25 17.67 10.80 -9.12
C GLN A 25 19.02 11.50 -9.32
N LEU A 26 19.08 12.82 -9.36
CA LEU A 26 20.32 13.58 -9.50
C LEU A 26 21.19 13.59 -8.23
N ASN A 27 20.64 13.45 -7.05
CA ASN A 27 21.42 13.38 -5.81
C ASN A 27 22.08 12.01 -5.56
N ASN A 28 21.57 10.92 -6.18
CA ASN A 28 22.20 9.60 -6.11
C ASN A 28 23.23 9.31 -7.20
N SER A 29 23.36 10.18 -8.22
CA SER A 29 24.32 10.00 -9.30
C SER A 29 25.61 10.84 -9.12
N LEU A 30 25.70 11.71 -8.13
CA LEU A 30 26.85 12.60 -7.92
C LEU A 30 27.95 12.03 -6.99
N THR A 31 27.80 10.82 -6.47
CA THR A 31 28.82 10.20 -5.57
C THR A 31 29.64 9.06 -6.20
N VAL A 32 29.49 8.74 -7.50
CA VAL A 32 30.20 7.59 -8.12
C VAL A 32 31.04 7.94 -9.35
N ASN A 33 31.21 9.19 -9.73
CA ASN A 33 32.03 9.53 -10.88
C ASN A 33 33.17 10.50 -10.54
N GLN A 34 34.17 9.99 -9.82
CA GLN A 34 35.57 10.45 -9.98
C GLN A 34 36.46 9.24 -9.76
N VAL A 35 36.98 8.66 -10.85
CA VAL A 35 38.34 8.19 -11.03
C VAL A 35 38.45 7.54 -12.44
N THR A 36 39.34 8.14 -13.24
CA THR A 36 40.12 7.65 -14.40
C THR A 36 39.48 7.49 -15.76
N ALA A 37 39.79 8.48 -16.58
CA ALA A 37 40.02 8.33 -18.04
C ALA A 37 41.48 7.95 -18.31
N LEU A 38 41.73 7.12 -19.31
CA LEU A 38 42.76 7.17 -20.37
C LEU A 38 42.94 5.79 -21.07
N PRO A 39 43.64 5.63 -22.23
CA PRO A 39 42.95 5.64 -23.54
C PRO A 39 43.13 4.35 -24.38
N SER A 40 42.48 4.37 -25.55
CA SER A 40 42.53 3.48 -26.71
C SER A 40 43.81 2.71 -27.00
N GLN A 41 43.69 1.45 -27.48
CA GLN A 41 44.41 0.93 -28.63
C GLN A 41 43.62 -0.13 -29.40
N GLN A 42 43.61 0.05 -30.71
CA GLN A 42 43.15 -0.87 -31.77
C GLN A 42 44.02 -2.13 -31.80
N HIS A 43 43.49 -3.29 -32.15
CA HIS A 43 43.94 -4.13 -33.24
C HIS A 43 43.07 -5.37 -33.53
N HIS A 44 42.79 -5.50 -34.83
CA HIS A 44 42.66 -6.66 -35.73
C HIS A 44 41.64 -7.78 -35.51
N GLN A 45 40.78 -7.82 -36.52
CA GLN A 45 40.07 -8.92 -37.18
C GLN A 45 40.64 -10.33 -36.98
N HIS A 46 39.75 -11.27 -36.69
CA HIS A 46 39.69 -12.58 -37.33
C HIS A 46 38.23 -13.05 -37.48
N GLN A 47 37.86 -13.28 -38.76
CA GLN A 47 36.63 -13.94 -39.17
C GLN A 47 36.67 -15.41 -38.73
N HIS A 48 35.62 -15.90 -38.08
CA HIS A 48 35.19 -17.29 -38.20
C HIS A 48 33.66 -17.35 -38.35
N THR A 49 33.28 -17.85 -39.50
CA THR A 49 31.96 -18.28 -39.93
C THR A 49 31.43 -19.40 -39.04
N GLY A 50 30.15 -19.30 -38.66
CA GLY A 50 29.40 -20.49 -38.36
C GLY A 50 28.45 -20.37 -37.15
N ALA A 51 27.18 -20.47 -37.46
CA ALA A 51 26.01 -20.72 -36.61
C ALA A 51 25.10 -19.51 -36.34
N MET A 52 24.08 -19.42 -37.17
CA MET A 52 22.87 -18.66 -36.90
C MET A 52 22.25 -19.14 -35.58
N ASN A 53 22.59 -18.51 -34.47
CA ASN A 53 21.75 -18.49 -33.30
C ASN A 53 20.83 -17.28 -33.42
N CYS A 54 19.56 -17.54 -33.77
CA CYS A 54 18.49 -16.58 -33.63
C CYS A 54 18.44 -16.12 -32.19
N CYS A 55 19.21 -15.10 -31.82
CA CYS A 55 18.94 -14.27 -30.67
C CYS A 55 17.62 -13.55 -30.95
N ARG A 56 16.51 -14.17 -30.55
CA ARG A 56 15.27 -13.45 -30.30
C ARG A 56 15.59 -12.40 -29.26
N THR A 57 15.90 -11.19 -29.69
CA THR A 57 15.81 -10.01 -28.82
C THR A 57 14.42 -10.05 -28.18
N PRO A 58 14.32 -10.05 -26.84
CA PRO A 58 13.00 -9.97 -26.21
C PRO A 58 12.33 -8.71 -26.76
N PRO A 59 11.04 -8.78 -27.13
CA PRO A 59 10.32 -7.64 -27.69
C PRO A 59 10.46 -6.47 -26.70
N ARG A 60 10.79 -5.29 -27.21
CA ARG A 60 11.07 -4.03 -26.50
C ARG A 60 9.94 -3.59 -25.55
N ASP A 61 8.78 -4.26 -25.60
CA ASP A 61 7.54 -3.97 -24.87
C ASP A 61 7.08 -5.12 -23.94
N SER A 62 8.00 -5.93 -23.41
CA SER A 62 7.63 -7.11 -22.60
C SER A 62 6.85 -6.78 -21.31
N TRP A 63 6.88 -5.52 -20.82
CA TRP A 63 6.14 -5.06 -19.65
C TRP A 63 4.70 -4.63 -19.95
N VAL A 64 4.37 -4.31 -21.20
CA VAL A 64 3.04 -3.80 -21.60
C VAL A 64 1.95 -4.86 -21.45
N TYR A 65 2.22 -6.08 -21.94
CA TYR A 65 1.24 -7.16 -21.87
C TYR A 65 0.80 -7.49 -20.43
N PRO A 66 1.69 -7.81 -19.46
CA PRO A 66 1.27 -8.07 -18.09
C PRO A 66 0.59 -6.86 -17.45
N THR A 67 1.00 -5.63 -17.80
CA THR A 67 0.39 -4.40 -17.29
C THR A 67 -1.05 -4.25 -17.77
N VAL A 68 -1.34 -4.47 -19.05
CA VAL A 68 -2.69 -4.37 -19.61
C VAL A 68 -3.61 -5.41 -18.97
N ILE A 69 -3.16 -6.67 -18.87
CA ILE A 69 -3.96 -7.73 -18.24
C ILE A 69 -4.21 -7.40 -16.75
N LEU A 70 -3.20 -6.89 -16.05
CA LEU A 70 -3.32 -6.51 -14.64
C LEU A 70 -4.29 -5.31 -14.46
N CYS A 71 -4.26 -4.33 -15.34
CA CYS A 71 -5.21 -3.22 -15.35
C CYS A 71 -6.65 -3.68 -15.64
N LEU A 72 -6.83 -4.59 -16.60
CA LEU A 72 -8.14 -5.19 -16.87
C LEU A 72 -8.65 -5.99 -15.67
N PHE A 73 -7.80 -6.80 -15.06
CA PHE A 73 -8.10 -7.50 -13.82
C PHE A 73 -8.53 -6.52 -12.71
N GLY A 74 -7.72 -5.49 -12.46
CA GLY A 74 -8.01 -4.46 -11.45
C GLY A 74 -9.32 -3.72 -11.72
N PHE A 75 -9.63 -3.44 -12.99
CA PHE A 75 -10.90 -2.83 -13.36
C PHE A 75 -12.08 -3.73 -12.99
N PHE A 76 -12.10 -4.96 -13.45
CA PHE A 76 -13.24 -5.86 -13.23
C PHE A 76 -13.36 -6.33 -11.78
N SER A 77 -12.26 -6.50 -11.05
CA SER A 77 -12.30 -6.88 -9.63
C SER A 77 -12.78 -5.75 -8.73
N MET A 78 -12.56 -4.48 -9.11
CA MET A 78 -12.96 -3.30 -8.35
C MET A 78 -14.25 -2.66 -8.83
N PHE A 79 -14.85 -3.13 -9.93
CA PHE A 79 -16.16 -2.67 -10.40
C PHE A 79 -17.26 -3.38 -9.61
N ARG A 80 -17.57 -2.84 -8.44
CA ARG A 80 -18.45 -3.44 -7.43
C ARG A 80 -19.61 -2.53 -7.03
N PRO A 81 -20.63 -2.36 -7.90
CA PRO A 81 -21.78 -1.50 -7.60
C PRO A 81 -22.56 -1.92 -6.35
N SER A 82 -22.54 -3.20 -5.97
CA SER A 82 -23.23 -3.69 -4.78
C SER A 82 -22.67 -3.17 -3.45
N GLU A 83 -21.39 -2.80 -3.39
CA GLU A 83 -20.72 -2.46 -2.13
C GLU A 83 -21.32 -1.24 -1.44
N SER A 84 -21.72 -0.22 -2.20
CA SER A 84 -22.38 0.98 -1.67
C SER A 84 -23.78 0.72 -1.10
N PHE A 85 -24.39 -0.41 -1.43
CA PHE A 85 -25.74 -0.77 -1.02
C PHE A 85 -25.79 -2.11 -0.25
N LEU A 86 -24.67 -2.53 0.36
CA LEU A 86 -24.60 -3.79 1.11
C LEU A 86 -25.58 -3.80 2.28
N ILE A 87 -25.55 -2.81 3.15
CA ILE A 87 -26.43 -2.75 4.33
C ILE A 87 -27.90 -2.60 3.96
N PRO A 88 -28.30 -1.70 3.02
CA PRO A 88 -29.67 -1.67 2.50
C PRO A 88 -30.16 -3.00 1.93
N PHE A 89 -29.28 -3.79 1.28
CA PHE A 89 -29.61 -5.12 0.81
C PHE A 89 -29.85 -6.12 1.94
N LEU A 90 -28.98 -6.10 2.98
CA LEU A 90 -29.07 -6.99 4.13
C LEU A 90 -30.29 -6.65 5.04
N SER A 91 -30.61 -5.37 5.21
CA SER A 91 -31.78 -4.90 5.98
C SER A 91 -33.08 -5.02 5.19
N GLY A 92 -32.99 -5.16 3.85
CA GLY A 92 -34.13 -5.25 2.95
C GLY A 92 -34.98 -6.51 3.11
N PRO A 93 -36.15 -6.58 2.42
CA PRO A 93 -37.12 -7.66 2.58
C PRO A 93 -36.59 -9.04 2.19
N SER A 94 -35.52 -9.10 1.40
CA SER A 94 -34.92 -10.37 0.96
C SER A 94 -34.08 -11.06 2.03
N LYS A 95 -33.52 -10.32 2.99
CA LYS A 95 -32.66 -10.84 4.06
C LYS A 95 -33.21 -10.53 5.44
N ASN A 96 -33.84 -9.37 5.61
CA ASN A 96 -34.53 -8.90 6.82
C ASN A 96 -33.66 -8.98 8.11
N LEU A 97 -32.36 -8.68 7.98
CA LEU A 97 -31.44 -8.69 9.09
C LEU A 97 -31.57 -7.41 9.92
N THR A 98 -31.43 -7.53 11.23
CA THR A 98 -31.48 -6.40 12.15
C THR A 98 -30.13 -5.67 12.18
N SER A 99 -30.15 -4.40 12.58
CA SER A 99 -28.92 -3.61 12.77
C SER A 99 -27.96 -4.26 13.77
N THR A 100 -28.49 -4.90 14.81
CA THR A 100 -27.72 -5.60 15.84
C THR A 100 -27.01 -6.84 15.26
N GLU A 101 -27.72 -7.69 14.51
CA GLU A 101 -27.12 -8.86 13.86
C GLU A 101 -26.02 -8.44 12.90
N MET A 102 -26.26 -7.40 12.08
CA MET A 102 -25.24 -6.89 11.15
C MET A 102 -24.01 -6.36 11.89
N THR A 103 -24.20 -5.53 12.92
CA THR A 103 -23.12 -4.82 13.62
C THR A 103 -22.33 -5.74 14.55
N ASN A 104 -23.00 -6.64 15.27
CA ASN A 104 -22.39 -7.36 16.39
C ASN A 104 -22.05 -8.82 16.04
N GLU A 105 -22.63 -9.39 14.98
CA GLU A 105 -22.44 -10.80 14.63
C GLU A 105 -21.81 -11.00 13.24
N ILE A 106 -22.18 -10.20 12.24
CA ILE A 106 -21.78 -10.42 10.84
C ILE A 106 -20.50 -9.66 10.51
N LEU A 107 -20.53 -8.32 10.58
CA LEU A 107 -19.41 -7.48 10.16
C LEU A 107 -18.10 -7.71 10.95
N PRO A 108 -18.09 -8.07 12.26
CA PRO A 108 -16.86 -8.40 12.97
C PRO A 108 -16.08 -9.56 12.36
N VAL A 109 -16.73 -10.52 11.71
CA VAL A 109 -16.09 -11.71 11.12
C VAL A 109 -15.09 -11.32 10.03
N TRP A 110 -15.38 -10.28 9.23
CA TRP A 110 -14.42 -9.75 8.27
C TRP A 110 -13.09 -9.37 8.92
N THR A 111 -13.12 -8.61 10.00
CA THR A 111 -11.92 -8.16 10.71
C THR A 111 -11.08 -9.34 11.23
N TYR A 112 -11.74 -10.34 11.84
CA TYR A 112 -11.06 -11.52 12.38
C TYR A 112 -10.45 -12.38 11.28
N SER A 113 -11.20 -12.63 10.21
CA SER A 113 -10.72 -13.42 9.09
C SER A 113 -9.58 -12.74 8.35
N TYR A 114 -9.66 -11.41 8.17
CA TYR A 114 -8.59 -10.63 7.55
C TYR A 114 -7.28 -10.72 8.35
N LEU A 115 -7.34 -10.51 9.68
CA LEU A 115 -6.16 -10.65 10.55
C LEU A 115 -5.58 -12.07 10.50
N ALA A 116 -6.43 -13.11 10.59
CA ALA A 116 -5.98 -14.50 10.58
C ALA A 116 -5.36 -14.91 9.25
N MET A 117 -5.89 -14.40 8.14
CA MET A 117 -5.45 -14.78 6.79
C MET A 117 -4.28 -13.94 6.26
N LEU A 118 -4.04 -12.75 6.80
CA LEU A 118 -2.98 -11.87 6.30
C LEU A 118 -1.57 -12.49 6.40
N PRO A 119 -1.10 -13.04 7.55
CA PRO A 119 0.23 -13.62 7.65
C PRO A 119 0.45 -14.81 6.70
N PRO A 120 -0.42 -15.85 6.65
CA PRO A 120 -0.22 -16.96 5.73
C PRO A 120 -0.28 -16.52 4.27
N VAL A 121 -1.18 -15.60 3.90
CA VAL A 121 -1.28 -15.09 2.54
C VAL A 121 -0.04 -14.29 2.16
N PHE A 122 0.52 -13.48 3.05
CA PHE A 122 1.75 -12.73 2.79
C PHE A 122 2.91 -13.66 2.43
N VAL A 123 3.11 -14.72 3.23
CA VAL A 123 4.16 -15.73 2.97
C VAL A 123 3.88 -16.51 1.68
N LEU A 124 2.64 -16.98 1.49
CA LEU A 124 2.23 -17.75 0.32
C LEU A 124 2.31 -16.92 -0.98
N THR A 125 2.05 -15.62 -0.91
CA THR A 125 2.12 -14.71 -2.07
C THR A 125 3.49 -14.74 -2.71
N ASP A 126 4.54 -14.66 -1.92
CA ASP A 126 5.92 -14.69 -2.43
C ASP A 126 6.37 -16.11 -2.79
N TYR A 127 6.01 -17.12 -1.99
CA TYR A 127 6.34 -18.52 -2.24
C TYR A 127 5.69 -19.07 -3.52
N LEU A 128 4.39 -18.79 -3.74
CA LEU A 128 3.63 -19.23 -4.92
C LEU A 128 3.76 -18.27 -6.12
N ARG A 129 4.59 -17.22 -6.02
CA ARG A 129 4.85 -16.26 -7.09
C ARG A 129 3.60 -15.54 -7.59
N TYR A 130 2.81 -14.98 -6.68
CA TYR A 130 1.70 -14.02 -6.87
C TYR A 130 0.48 -14.52 -7.66
N LYS A 131 0.60 -15.10 -8.87
CA LYS A 131 -0.53 -15.48 -9.73
C LYS A 131 -1.56 -16.39 -9.04
N PRO A 132 -1.20 -17.48 -8.36
CA PRO A 132 -2.18 -18.34 -7.68
C PRO A 132 -2.97 -17.60 -6.60
N ILE A 133 -2.34 -16.64 -5.92
CA ILE A 133 -3.00 -15.83 -4.89
C ILE A 133 -3.97 -14.82 -5.52
N ILE A 134 -3.63 -14.23 -6.69
CA ILE A 134 -4.57 -13.40 -7.47
C ILE A 134 -5.78 -14.22 -7.93
N MET A 135 -5.58 -15.49 -8.30
CA MET A 135 -6.70 -16.38 -8.62
C MET A 135 -7.54 -16.72 -7.38
N LEU A 136 -6.89 -16.98 -6.23
CA LEU A 136 -7.57 -17.19 -4.95
C LEU A 136 -8.42 -15.97 -4.55
N HIS A 137 -7.92 -14.76 -4.78
CA HIS A 137 -8.65 -13.51 -4.54
C HIS A 137 -10.02 -13.50 -5.23
N VAL A 138 -10.06 -13.73 -6.54
CA VAL A 138 -11.33 -13.70 -7.29
C VAL A 138 -12.21 -14.91 -7.03
N MET A 139 -11.64 -16.08 -6.71
CA MET A 139 -12.41 -17.25 -6.28
C MET A 139 -13.11 -16.99 -4.95
N ALA A 140 -12.38 -16.45 -3.95
CA ALA A 140 -12.95 -16.08 -2.66
C ALA A 140 -14.04 -15.02 -2.82
N PHE A 141 -13.84 -14.05 -3.71
CA PHE A 141 -14.83 -13.02 -4.02
C PHE A 141 -16.09 -13.61 -4.65
N THR A 142 -15.94 -14.52 -5.60
CA THR A 142 -17.08 -15.20 -6.23
C THR A 142 -17.89 -15.97 -5.19
N ILE A 143 -17.23 -16.71 -4.30
CA ILE A 143 -17.88 -17.45 -3.22
C ILE A 143 -18.60 -16.49 -2.26
N CYS A 144 -17.96 -15.36 -1.89
CA CYS A 144 -18.57 -14.32 -1.06
C CYS A 144 -19.88 -13.82 -1.68
N TYR A 145 -19.91 -13.46 -2.96
CA TYR A 145 -21.12 -12.98 -3.64
C TYR A 145 -22.19 -14.06 -3.75
N LEU A 146 -21.82 -15.33 -3.93
CA LEU A 146 -22.78 -16.43 -3.93
C LEU A 146 -23.48 -16.56 -2.57
N PHE A 147 -22.74 -16.49 -1.46
CA PHE A 147 -23.33 -16.48 -0.12
C PHE A 147 -24.20 -15.25 0.13
N LEU A 148 -23.76 -14.06 -0.29
CA LEU A 148 -24.57 -12.84 -0.15
C LEU A 148 -25.88 -12.94 -0.94
N LEU A 149 -25.87 -13.47 -2.17
CA LEU A 149 -27.07 -13.60 -3.00
C LEU A 149 -28.02 -14.69 -2.48
N PHE A 150 -27.51 -15.89 -2.21
CA PHE A 150 -28.35 -17.07 -1.96
C PHE A 150 -28.47 -17.44 -0.47
N GLY A 151 -27.57 -16.97 0.40
CA GLY A 151 -27.63 -17.23 1.84
C GLY A 151 -28.82 -16.52 2.48
N GLN A 152 -29.49 -17.18 3.44
CA GLN A 152 -30.65 -16.63 4.16
C GLN A 152 -30.42 -16.56 5.68
N SER A 153 -29.35 -17.15 6.21
CA SER A 153 -29.08 -17.18 7.65
C SER A 153 -27.90 -16.28 8.01
N VAL A 154 -27.87 -15.83 9.27
CA VAL A 154 -26.74 -15.08 9.84
C VAL A 154 -25.43 -15.83 9.63
N MET A 155 -25.38 -17.15 9.84
CA MET A 155 -24.20 -17.98 9.66
C MET A 155 -23.66 -17.94 8.21
N LEU A 156 -24.55 -17.92 7.21
CA LEU A 156 -24.13 -17.81 5.81
C LEU A 156 -23.59 -16.41 5.49
N MET A 157 -24.14 -15.37 6.10
CA MET A 157 -23.59 -14.00 5.99
C MET A 157 -22.23 -13.90 6.67
N GLN A 158 -22.04 -14.50 7.85
CA GLN A 158 -20.73 -14.62 8.51
C GLN A 158 -19.72 -15.36 7.62
N THR A 159 -20.16 -16.40 6.93
CA THR A 159 -19.31 -17.12 5.96
C THR A 159 -18.94 -16.24 4.78
N ALA A 160 -19.86 -15.41 4.29
CA ALA A 160 -19.55 -14.42 3.25
C ALA A 160 -18.47 -13.43 3.73
N GLU A 161 -18.60 -12.90 4.95
CA GLU A 161 -17.61 -12.00 5.56
C GLU A 161 -16.25 -12.68 5.79
N PHE A 162 -16.25 -13.97 6.13
CA PHE A 162 -15.01 -14.76 6.22
C PHE A 162 -14.28 -14.79 4.86
N PHE A 163 -14.99 -15.08 3.76
CA PHE A 163 -14.40 -15.05 2.42
C PHE A 163 -13.99 -13.64 2.00
N PHE A 164 -14.73 -12.61 2.41
CA PHE A 164 -14.35 -11.22 2.18
C PHE A 164 -13.04 -10.84 2.92
N GLY A 165 -12.80 -11.41 4.09
CA GLY A 165 -11.51 -11.29 4.79
C GLY A 165 -10.35 -11.93 4.01
N ILE A 166 -10.57 -13.09 3.36
CA ILE A 166 -9.58 -13.69 2.45
C ILE A 166 -9.32 -12.77 1.26
N VAL A 167 -10.37 -12.17 0.67
CA VAL A 167 -10.25 -11.19 -0.42
C VAL A 167 -9.35 -10.04 0.00
N SER A 168 -9.60 -9.46 1.18
CA SER A 168 -8.81 -8.34 1.70
C SER A 168 -7.34 -8.72 1.95
N ALA A 169 -7.08 -9.92 2.48
CA ALA A 169 -5.72 -10.41 2.69
C ALA A 169 -4.96 -10.65 1.36
N THR A 170 -5.66 -11.12 0.34
CA THR A 170 -5.06 -11.47 -0.96
C THR A 170 -4.86 -10.28 -1.90
N GLU A 171 -5.45 -9.13 -1.60
CA GLU A 171 -5.30 -7.90 -2.40
C GLU A 171 -3.83 -7.44 -2.49
N ILE A 172 -3.01 -7.74 -1.49
CA ILE A 172 -1.58 -7.44 -1.49
C ILE A 172 -0.86 -8.07 -2.69
N ALA A 173 -1.30 -9.25 -3.14
CA ALA A 173 -0.69 -9.94 -4.27
C ALA A 173 -0.86 -9.19 -5.59
N TYR A 174 -1.95 -8.46 -5.77
CA TYR A 174 -2.22 -7.64 -6.95
C TYR A 174 -1.17 -6.53 -7.12
N PHE A 175 -0.88 -5.79 -6.06
CA PHE A 175 0.11 -4.72 -6.12
C PHE A 175 1.55 -5.26 -6.14
N ALA A 176 1.82 -6.33 -5.41
CA ALA A 176 3.15 -6.95 -5.37
C ALA A 176 3.53 -7.63 -6.69
N TYR A 177 2.56 -8.10 -7.49
CA TYR A 177 2.79 -8.70 -8.81
C TYR A 177 3.55 -7.76 -9.77
N ILE A 178 3.30 -6.45 -9.70
CA ILE A 178 3.95 -5.44 -10.53
C ILE A 178 5.48 -5.54 -10.39
N TYR A 179 5.96 -5.63 -9.15
CA TYR A 179 7.39 -5.64 -8.85
C TYR A 179 8.11 -6.92 -9.28
N SER A 180 7.36 -7.99 -9.53
CA SER A 180 7.90 -9.26 -10.01
C SER A 180 7.97 -9.37 -11.53
N MET A 181 7.15 -8.59 -12.26
CA MET A 181 6.98 -8.71 -13.71
C MET A 181 7.55 -7.56 -14.51
N VAL A 182 7.72 -6.40 -13.88
CA VAL A 182 8.14 -5.16 -14.54
C VAL A 182 9.57 -4.81 -14.13
N SER A 183 10.33 -4.16 -15.00
CA SER A 183 11.66 -3.64 -14.64
C SER A 183 11.54 -2.40 -13.73
N PRO A 184 12.53 -2.15 -12.85
CA PRO A 184 12.49 -1.04 -11.89
C PRO A 184 12.19 0.33 -12.50
N GLU A 185 12.67 0.56 -13.73
CA GLU A 185 12.45 1.81 -14.50
C GLU A 185 10.97 2.12 -14.77
N HIS A 186 10.10 1.09 -14.75
CA HIS A 186 8.68 1.22 -15.07
C HIS A 186 7.78 1.05 -13.84
N TYR A 187 8.31 0.69 -12.66
CA TYR A 187 7.51 0.42 -11.45
C TYR A 187 6.52 1.53 -11.12
N GLN A 188 7.01 2.77 -11.07
CA GLN A 188 6.18 3.93 -10.76
C GLN A 188 5.04 4.11 -11.76
N LYS A 189 5.34 3.99 -13.06
CA LYS A 189 4.36 4.17 -14.14
C LYS A 189 3.27 3.12 -14.09
N VAL A 190 3.65 1.85 -13.93
CA VAL A 190 2.71 0.72 -13.89
C VAL A 190 1.88 0.75 -12.60
N SER A 191 2.50 1.01 -11.45
CA SER A 191 1.80 1.17 -10.18
C SER A 191 0.77 2.30 -10.23
N SER A 192 1.11 3.43 -10.86
CA SER A 192 0.18 4.55 -11.05
C SER A 192 -1.00 4.17 -11.95
N TYR A 193 -0.76 3.41 -13.03
CA TYR A 193 -1.84 2.93 -13.89
C TYR A 193 -2.78 1.99 -13.14
N CYS A 194 -2.24 1.00 -12.41
CA CYS A 194 -3.03 0.06 -11.64
C CYS A 194 -3.86 0.75 -10.55
N ARG A 195 -3.29 1.72 -9.82
CA ARG A 195 -4.02 2.49 -8.81
C ARG A 195 -5.10 3.38 -9.42
N SER A 196 -4.80 4.05 -10.54
CA SER A 196 -5.79 4.90 -11.22
C SER A 196 -6.97 4.10 -11.75
N ILE A 197 -6.72 2.95 -12.36
CA ILE A 197 -7.80 2.13 -12.92
C ILE A 197 -8.69 1.54 -11.83
N THR A 198 -8.13 1.14 -10.68
CA THR A 198 -8.93 0.63 -9.55
C THR A 198 -9.82 1.72 -8.95
N LEU A 199 -9.32 2.95 -8.80
CA LEU A 199 -10.10 4.10 -8.31
C LEU A 199 -11.21 4.48 -9.30
N VAL A 200 -10.89 4.56 -10.59
CA VAL A 200 -11.88 4.85 -11.65
C VAL A 200 -12.96 3.79 -11.68
N SER A 201 -12.58 2.52 -11.59
CA SER A 201 -13.50 1.40 -11.59
C SER A 201 -14.46 1.44 -10.39
N TYR A 202 -13.92 1.63 -9.20
CA TYR A 202 -14.71 1.72 -7.97
C TYR A 202 -15.69 2.91 -8.00
N THR A 203 -15.21 4.07 -8.44
CA THR A 203 -16.06 5.27 -8.61
C THR A 203 -17.16 5.02 -9.65
N ALA A 204 -16.82 4.45 -10.80
CA ALA A 204 -17.78 4.15 -11.85
C ALA A 204 -18.83 3.14 -11.38
N GLY A 205 -18.44 2.12 -10.62
CA GLY A 205 -19.35 1.16 -10.00
C GLY A 205 -20.33 1.83 -9.04
N SER A 206 -19.83 2.72 -8.16
CA SER A 206 -20.67 3.46 -7.20
C SER A 206 -21.65 4.42 -7.89
N VAL A 207 -21.20 5.12 -8.95
CA VAL A 207 -22.08 5.97 -9.78
C VAL A 207 -23.16 5.14 -10.48
N LEU A 208 -22.76 4.02 -11.11
CA LEU A 208 -23.72 3.13 -11.77
C LEU A 208 -24.76 2.60 -10.77
N ALA A 209 -24.33 2.18 -9.59
CA ALA A 209 -25.24 1.71 -8.54
C ALA A 209 -26.27 2.78 -8.17
N GLN A 210 -25.83 4.02 -7.97
CA GLN A 210 -26.74 5.13 -7.65
C GLN A 210 -27.73 5.40 -8.76
N LEU A 211 -27.28 5.42 -10.02
CA LEU A 211 -28.16 5.65 -11.17
C LEU A 211 -29.20 4.53 -11.30
N LEU A 212 -28.80 3.27 -11.18
CA LEU A 212 -29.70 2.13 -11.24
C LEU A 212 -30.76 2.15 -10.13
N VAL A 213 -30.35 2.49 -8.91
CA VAL A 213 -31.27 2.54 -7.77
C VAL A 213 -32.18 3.76 -7.86
N SER A 214 -31.65 4.97 -8.13
CA SER A 214 -32.43 6.21 -8.07
C SER A 214 -33.27 6.49 -9.30
N LEU A 215 -32.81 6.12 -10.50
CA LEU A 215 -33.52 6.43 -11.75
C LEU A 215 -34.34 5.25 -12.25
N MET A 216 -33.85 4.04 -12.09
CA MET A 216 -34.49 2.85 -12.64
C MET A 216 -35.22 2.01 -11.58
N ASN A 217 -35.13 2.39 -10.30
CA ASN A 217 -35.72 1.68 -9.16
C ASN A 217 -35.41 0.17 -9.16
N VAL A 218 -34.19 -0.19 -9.57
CA VAL A 218 -33.75 -1.58 -9.67
C VAL A 218 -33.57 -2.15 -8.25
N PRO A 219 -34.02 -3.41 -7.99
CA PRO A 219 -33.80 -4.03 -6.69
C PRO A 219 -32.30 -4.20 -6.40
N TYR A 220 -31.90 -4.04 -5.14
CA TYR A 220 -30.50 -4.12 -4.73
C TYR A 220 -29.83 -5.43 -5.14
N SER A 221 -30.56 -6.56 -5.18
CA SER A 221 -30.03 -7.85 -5.63
C SER A 221 -29.42 -7.79 -7.04
N THR A 222 -29.95 -6.95 -7.93
CA THR A 222 -29.39 -6.77 -9.28
C THR A 222 -27.97 -6.21 -9.26
N LEU A 223 -27.65 -5.32 -8.30
CA LEU A 223 -26.30 -4.79 -8.13
C LEU A 223 -25.32 -5.91 -7.77
N PHE A 224 -25.75 -6.88 -6.96
CA PHE A 224 -24.95 -8.04 -6.60
C PHE A 224 -24.73 -8.99 -7.78
N TYR A 225 -25.74 -9.19 -8.64
CA TYR A 225 -25.57 -9.96 -9.89
C TYR A 225 -24.58 -9.29 -10.84
N ILE A 226 -24.62 -7.95 -10.98
CA ILE A 226 -23.66 -7.19 -11.81
C ILE A 226 -22.23 -7.35 -11.22
N SER A 227 -22.09 -7.20 -9.91
CA SER A 227 -20.78 -7.37 -9.23
C SER A 227 -20.24 -8.79 -9.39
N LEU A 228 -21.09 -9.81 -9.24
CA LEU A 228 -20.71 -11.21 -9.45
C LEU A 228 -20.26 -11.45 -10.90
N ALA A 229 -20.97 -10.88 -11.88
CA ALA A 229 -20.60 -10.99 -13.30
C ALA A 229 -19.23 -10.35 -13.56
N CYS A 230 -18.96 -9.15 -13.01
CA CYS A 230 -17.67 -8.48 -13.15
C CYS A 230 -16.53 -9.26 -12.50
N VAL A 231 -16.72 -9.79 -11.28
CA VAL A 231 -15.73 -10.64 -10.62
C VAL A 231 -15.49 -11.94 -11.40
N SER A 232 -16.53 -12.52 -12.00
CA SER A 232 -16.38 -13.68 -12.88
C SER A 232 -15.53 -13.36 -14.12
N VAL A 233 -15.72 -12.19 -14.73
CA VAL A 233 -14.83 -11.73 -15.82
C VAL A 233 -13.40 -11.55 -15.31
N ALA A 234 -13.20 -10.98 -14.12
CA ALA A 234 -11.88 -10.85 -13.51
C ALA A 234 -11.20 -12.21 -13.30
N PHE A 235 -11.97 -13.25 -12.95
CA PHE A 235 -11.45 -14.62 -12.86
C PHE A 235 -10.87 -15.09 -14.21
N PHE A 236 -11.62 -14.96 -15.29
CA PHE A 236 -11.13 -15.34 -16.62
C PHE A 236 -9.92 -14.49 -17.03
N VAL A 237 -9.92 -13.19 -16.76
CA VAL A 237 -8.76 -12.31 -17.04
C VAL A 237 -7.52 -12.76 -16.25
N SER A 238 -7.67 -13.21 -15.00
CA SER A 238 -6.57 -13.69 -14.16
C SER A 238 -5.83 -14.90 -14.74
N LEU A 239 -6.51 -15.73 -15.53
CA LEU A 239 -5.89 -16.89 -16.18
C LEU A 239 -4.82 -16.48 -17.20
N PHE A 240 -4.99 -15.32 -17.85
CA PHE A 240 -4.05 -14.80 -18.85
C PHE A 240 -2.85 -14.09 -18.24
N LEU A 241 -2.81 -13.85 -16.92
CA LEU A 241 -1.63 -13.29 -16.25
C LEU A 241 -0.44 -14.26 -16.40
N PRO A 242 0.72 -13.78 -16.87
CA PRO A 242 1.92 -14.61 -16.94
C PRO A 242 2.43 -14.95 -15.54
N MET A 243 3.02 -16.14 -15.40
CA MET A 243 3.62 -16.57 -14.14
C MET A 243 4.98 -15.88 -13.94
N PRO A 244 5.22 -15.15 -12.84
CA PRO A 244 6.52 -14.54 -12.58
C PRO A 244 7.63 -15.57 -12.39
N LYS A 245 8.82 -15.27 -12.92
CA LYS A 245 10.02 -16.13 -12.78
C LYS A 245 10.75 -15.90 -11.45
N LYS A 246 10.62 -14.70 -10.89
CA LYS A 246 11.27 -14.26 -9.64
C LYS A 246 10.22 -13.85 -8.61
N SER A 247 10.52 -14.03 -7.34
CA SER A 247 9.78 -13.45 -6.23
C SER A 247 10.68 -12.48 -5.46
N MET A 248 10.09 -11.71 -4.55
CA MET A 248 10.80 -10.63 -3.87
C MET A 248 11.79 -11.16 -2.82
N PHE A 249 11.41 -12.23 -2.09
CA PHE A 249 12.19 -12.75 -0.97
C PHE A 249 12.71 -14.16 -1.18
N PHE A 250 11.83 -15.14 -1.53
CA PHE A 250 12.20 -16.56 -1.55
C PHE A 250 12.97 -17.01 -2.80
N HIS A 251 12.85 -16.31 -3.92
CA HIS A 251 13.47 -16.70 -5.20
C HIS A 251 14.50 -15.67 -5.70
N THR A 252 14.97 -14.80 -4.84
CA THR A 252 16.06 -13.86 -5.14
C THR A 252 17.37 -14.52 -4.74
N LYS A 253 18.29 -14.74 -5.70
CA LYS A 253 19.65 -15.20 -5.37
C LYS A 253 20.33 -14.08 -4.56
N PRO A 254 20.93 -14.37 -3.39
CA PRO A 254 21.69 -13.36 -2.68
C PRO A 254 22.82 -12.86 -3.58
N ASN A 255 22.88 -11.55 -3.76
CA ASN A 255 23.96 -10.89 -4.52
C ASN A 255 25.27 -11.17 -3.77
N ARG A 256 26.10 -12.07 -4.28
CA ARG A 256 27.42 -12.41 -3.74
C ARG A 256 28.47 -11.30 -3.98
N GLU A 257 28.08 -10.10 -4.38
CA GLU A 257 29.02 -9.01 -4.74
C GLU A 257 29.35 -8.04 -3.60
N ALA A 258 28.91 -8.30 -2.38
CA ALA A 258 29.23 -7.44 -1.20
C ALA A 258 30.16 -8.12 -0.17
N CYS A 259 30.90 -9.18 -0.53
CA CYS A 259 32.06 -9.60 0.24
C CYS A 259 33.33 -8.98 -0.36
N PRO A 260 34.16 -8.26 0.41
CA PRO A 260 35.51 -7.90 -0.04
C PRO A 260 36.23 -9.18 -0.38
N LYS A 261 36.77 -9.29 -1.60
CA LYS A 261 37.63 -10.42 -1.99
C LYS A 261 38.66 -10.66 -0.91
N PRO A 262 38.81 -11.90 -0.39
CA PRO A 262 39.98 -12.23 0.39
C PRO A 262 41.19 -12.03 -0.54
N LEU A 263 42.22 -11.34 -0.05
CA LEU A 263 43.52 -11.25 -0.69
C LEU A 263 43.98 -12.64 -1.13
N GLU A 264 44.31 -12.78 -2.39
CA GLU A 264 44.98 -13.95 -2.94
C GLU A 264 46.28 -14.19 -2.14
N PRO A 265 46.52 -15.41 -1.66
CA PRO A 265 47.88 -15.80 -1.28
C PRO A 265 48.63 -16.10 -2.57
N CYS A 266 49.74 -15.40 -2.73
CA CYS A 266 50.73 -15.59 -3.76
C CYS A 266 51.06 -17.07 -3.99
N THR A 267 51.13 -17.41 -5.27
CA THR A 267 51.91 -18.50 -5.86
C THR A 267 53.10 -18.97 -5.05
N VAL A 268 53.05 -20.21 -4.58
CA VAL A 268 54.23 -21.10 -4.53
C VAL A 268 53.75 -22.57 -4.55
N LEU A 269 54.41 -23.38 -5.41
CA LEU A 269 54.50 -24.83 -5.50
C LEU A 269 53.49 -25.53 -6.42
N LYS A 270 53.91 -25.63 -7.67
CA LYS A 270 53.86 -26.88 -8.44
C LYS A 270 54.79 -27.89 -7.76
N GLU A 271 54.28 -29.12 -7.70
CA GLU A 271 54.94 -30.40 -7.54
C GLU A 271 54.47 -31.18 -6.32
N ALA A 272 53.58 -32.14 -6.59
CA ALA A 272 53.68 -33.52 -6.09
C ALA A 272 52.58 -34.38 -6.73
N HIS A 273 53.05 -35.27 -7.53
CA HIS A 273 52.34 -36.36 -8.21
C HIS A 273 52.10 -37.51 -7.23
N ASN A 274 50.98 -38.20 -7.41
CA ASN A 274 50.63 -39.53 -6.85
C ASN A 274 50.35 -39.69 -5.35
N ASN A 275 49.08 -39.94 -5.02
CA ASN A 275 48.69 -41.28 -4.45
C ASN A 275 47.17 -41.29 -4.18
N GLY A 276 46.56 -42.41 -4.54
CA GLY A 276 45.13 -42.62 -4.40
C GLY A 276 44.67 -42.62 -2.95
N ALA A 277 43.54 -41.99 -2.72
CA ALA A 277 42.70 -42.21 -1.55
C ALA A 277 41.26 -41.77 -1.82
N GLN A 278 40.41 -42.74 -1.93
CA GLN A 278 39.07 -42.93 -1.34
C GLN A 278 37.88 -42.01 -1.72
N PRO A 279 36.74 -42.63 -2.01
CA PRO A 279 35.47 -41.99 -2.43
C PRO A 279 34.57 -41.54 -1.26
N GLU A 280 35.07 -41.32 -0.06
CA GLU A 280 34.25 -40.92 1.08
C GLU A 280 33.98 -39.40 1.17
N LEU A 281 34.66 -38.59 0.35
CA LEU A 281 34.46 -37.13 0.39
C LEU A 281 33.22 -36.66 -0.35
N PHE A 282 32.66 -37.47 -1.26
CA PHE A 282 31.45 -37.10 -2.03
C PHE A 282 30.14 -37.37 -1.29
N ALA A 283 30.10 -38.34 -0.37
CA ALA A 283 28.89 -38.63 0.42
C ALA A 283 28.62 -37.55 1.50
N ASN A 284 29.66 -36.89 2.03
CA ASN A 284 29.49 -35.81 2.98
C ASN A 284 29.06 -34.48 2.35
N ALA A 285 29.31 -34.25 1.07
CA ALA A 285 28.87 -33.03 0.36
C ALA A 285 27.37 -33.07 0.06
N GLN A 286 26.75 -34.23 -0.17
CA GLN A 286 25.32 -34.35 -0.39
C GLN A 286 24.52 -34.21 0.91
N ASN A 287 25.01 -34.74 2.03
CA ASN A 287 24.35 -34.57 3.34
C ASN A 287 24.48 -33.16 3.93
N LEU A 288 25.46 -32.37 3.49
CA LEU A 288 25.52 -30.94 3.84
C LEU A 288 24.56 -30.09 2.98
N GLY A 289 24.27 -30.51 1.74
CA GLY A 289 23.31 -29.80 0.86
C GLY A 289 21.87 -29.87 1.36
N ASP A 290 21.45 -31.02 1.88
CA ASP A 290 20.08 -31.19 2.40
C ASP A 290 19.88 -30.54 3.79
N ARG A 291 20.92 -30.38 4.60
CA ARG A 291 20.88 -29.60 5.86
C ARG A 291 20.94 -28.10 5.64
N GLU A 292 21.49 -27.61 4.54
CA GLU A 292 21.50 -26.19 4.20
C GLU A 292 20.14 -25.71 3.67
N GLN A 293 19.33 -26.59 3.09
CA GLN A 293 18.04 -26.24 2.53
C GLN A 293 16.97 -26.08 3.61
N ASP A 294 17.05 -26.83 4.70
CA ASP A 294 16.07 -26.77 5.81
C ASP A 294 16.25 -25.51 6.70
N ASN A 295 17.41 -24.88 6.69
CA ASN A 295 17.70 -23.64 7.42
C ASN A 295 17.44 -22.35 6.60
N SER A 296 17.07 -22.45 5.32
CA SER A 296 16.93 -21.29 4.42
C SER A 296 15.77 -20.38 4.82
N ALA A 297 14.61 -20.96 5.13
CA ALA A 297 13.43 -20.18 5.54
C ALA A 297 13.66 -19.46 6.89
N LEU A 298 14.22 -20.16 7.86
CA LEU A 298 14.52 -19.58 9.18
C LEU A 298 15.53 -18.43 9.08
N ARG A 299 16.53 -18.54 8.23
CA ARG A 299 17.49 -17.46 7.95
C ARG A 299 16.80 -16.25 7.32
N ILE A 300 15.86 -16.45 6.40
CA ILE A 300 15.10 -15.36 5.79
C ILE A 300 14.30 -14.60 6.87
N PHE A 301 13.63 -15.30 7.77
CA PHE A 301 12.90 -14.68 8.89
C PHE A 301 13.83 -13.91 9.83
N VAL A 302 15.02 -14.41 10.12
CA VAL A 302 16.01 -13.72 10.94
C VAL A 302 16.49 -12.43 10.25
N TYR A 303 16.75 -12.47 8.93
CA TYR A 303 17.09 -11.27 8.16
C TYR A 303 15.97 -10.24 8.16
N TRP A 304 14.72 -10.66 7.97
CA TRP A 304 13.57 -9.75 8.07
C TRP A 304 13.49 -9.07 9.43
N PHE A 305 13.73 -9.83 10.49
CA PHE A 305 13.69 -9.26 11.84
C PHE A 305 14.84 -8.29 12.09
N GLN A 306 16.02 -8.57 11.57
CA GLN A 306 17.18 -7.66 11.65
C GLN A 306 16.95 -6.38 10.83
N ASP A 307 16.49 -6.50 9.59
CA ASP A 307 16.14 -5.36 8.73
C ASP A 307 15.04 -4.50 9.36
N LEU A 308 14.03 -5.14 9.95
CA LEU A 308 12.95 -4.44 10.65
C LEU A 308 13.49 -3.66 11.84
N LYS A 309 14.33 -4.27 12.68
CA LYS A 309 14.97 -3.61 13.82
C LYS A 309 15.81 -2.42 13.38
N GLU A 310 16.53 -2.54 12.27
CA GLU A 310 17.32 -1.44 11.70
C GLU A 310 16.42 -0.29 11.22
N CYS A 311 15.34 -0.60 10.49
CA CYS A 311 14.37 0.40 10.03
C CYS A 311 13.74 1.16 11.21
N TYR A 312 13.24 0.46 12.21
CA TYR A 312 12.60 1.08 13.39
C TYR A 312 13.59 1.67 14.42
N SER A 313 14.87 1.66 14.13
CA SER A 313 15.86 2.45 14.87
C SER A 313 15.69 3.97 14.66
N SER A 314 15.12 4.39 13.52
CA SER A 314 14.78 5.79 13.23
C SER A 314 13.52 6.21 13.99
N LYS A 315 13.64 7.17 14.92
CA LYS A 315 12.49 7.73 15.66
C LYS A 315 11.44 8.34 14.72
N HIS A 316 11.87 8.98 13.63
CA HIS A 316 10.98 9.57 12.63
C HIS A 316 10.10 8.50 12.00
N LEU A 317 10.69 7.40 11.53
CA LEU A 317 9.93 6.28 10.94
C LEU A 317 8.96 5.69 11.94
N VAL A 318 9.36 5.46 13.20
CA VAL A 318 8.49 4.91 14.24
C VAL A 318 7.22 5.74 14.44
N TYR A 319 7.32 7.07 14.48
CA TYR A 319 6.14 7.91 14.70
C TYR A 319 5.19 7.94 13.51
N TRP A 320 5.72 7.94 12.27
CA TRP A 320 4.88 7.86 11.07
C TRP A 320 4.20 6.50 10.94
N SER A 321 4.91 5.41 11.22
CA SER A 321 4.35 4.05 11.25
C SER A 321 3.30 3.88 12.35
N LEU A 322 3.54 4.42 13.54
CA LEU A 322 2.54 4.40 14.62
C LEU A 322 1.27 5.14 14.23
N TRP A 323 1.41 6.38 13.72
CA TRP A 323 0.24 7.10 13.24
C TRP A 323 -0.49 6.31 12.16
N TRP A 324 0.26 5.77 11.19
CA TRP A 324 -0.30 4.98 10.09
C TRP A 324 -1.10 3.78 10.62
N ALA A 325 -0.56 3.02 11.54
CA ALA A 325 -1.21 1.85 12.12
C ALA A 325 -2.49 2.23 12.89
N PHE A 326 -2.40 3.24 13.77
CA PHE A 326 -3.56 3.69 14.55
C PHE A 326 -4.64 4.33 13.66
N ALA A 327 -4.28 5.22 12.77
CA ALA A 327 -5.23 5.88 11.88
C ALA A 327 -5.92 4.88 10.93
N THR A 328 -5.17 3.91 10.38
CA THR A 328 -5.71 2.87 9.51
C THR A 328 -6.67 1.96 10.25
N ALA A 329 -6.34 1.56 11.49
CA ALA A 329 -7.25 0.76 12.32
C ALA A 329 -8.59 1.45 12.54
N GLY A 330 -8.58 2.73 12.96
CA GLY A 330 -9.80 3.51 13.14
C GLY A 330 -10.56 3.77 11.85
N TYR A 331 -9.85 4.05 10.75
CA TYR A 331 -10.45 4.26 9.44
C TYR A 331 -11.18 3.02 8.92
N ASN A 332 -10.58 1.84 9.07
CA ASN A 332 -11.21 0.58 8.69
C ASN A 332 -12.48 0.30 9.50
N GLN A 333 -12.50 0.67 10.80
CA GLN A 333 -13.73 0.59 11.61
C GLN A 333 -14.84 1.48 11.05
N ILE A 334 -14.50 2.71 10.66
CA ILE A 334 -15.47 3.63 10.08
C ILE A 334 -16.03 3.04 8.78
N LEU A 335 -15.18 2.55 7.87
CA LEU A 335 -15.62 1.95 6.62
C LEU A 335 -16.55 0.76 6.84
N ASN A 336 -16.25 -0.08 7.84
CA ASN A 336 -17.02 -1.29 8.12
C ASN A 336 -18.43 -0.97 8.64
N PHE A 337 -18.58 0.07 9.47
CA PHE A 337 -19.83 0.33 10.18
C PHE A 337 -20.62 1.56 9.71
N VAL A 338 -20.06 2.40 8.82
CA VAL A 338 -20.69 3.67 8.43
C VAL A 338 -22.03 3.48 7.72
N GLN A 339 -22.17 2.46 6.89
CA GLN A 339 -23.45 2.20 6.20
C GLN A 339 -24.54 1.76 7.18
N VAL A 340 -24.18 1.05 8.28
CA VAL A 340 -25.13 0.70 9.33
C VAL A 340 -25.61 1.95 10.07
N LEU A 341 -24.71 2.93 10.32
CA LEU A 341 -25.10 4.21 10.88
C LEU A 341 -26.05 4.97 9.95
N TRP A 342 -25.80 4.98 8.64
CA TRP A 342 -26.67 5.62 7.66
C TRP A 342 -28.05 4.96 7.62
N GLU A 343 -28.11 3.64 7.59
CA GLU A 343 -29.37 2.88 7.59
C GLU A 343 -30.17 3.14 8.87
N GLN A 344 -29.50 3.33 10.02
CA GLN A 344 -30.19 3.69 11.28
C GLN A 344 -30.72 5.13 11.28
N LYS A 345 -30.00 6.08 10.65
CA LYS A 345 -30.41 7.50 10.57
C LYS A 345 -31.49 7.74 9.51
N ALA A 346 -31.43 7.03 8.40
CA ALA A 346 -32.37 7.12 7.28
C ALA A 346 -32.60 5.72 6.71
N PRO A 347 -33.57 4.97 7.25
CA PRO A 347 -33.88 3.62 6.79
C PRO A 347 -34.23 3.60 5.31
N SER A 348 -33.64 2.67 4.58
CA SER A 348 -33.80 2.51 3.12
C SER A 348 -35.23 2.17 2.71
N LYS A 349 -36.06 1.69 3.66
CA LYS A 349 -37.48 1.40 3.45
C LYS A 349 -38.32 2.66 3.33
N ASP A 350 -37.92 3.73 4.03
CA ASP A 350 -38.73 4.94 4.22
C ASP A 350 -38.11 6.19 3.56
N SER A 351 -36.88 6.09 3.09
CA SER A 351 -36.10 7.23 2.60
C SER A 351 -35.36 6.93 1.30
N SER A 352 -35.22 7.95 0.45
CA SER A 352 -34.29 7.87 -0.68
C SER A 352 -32.85 7.89 -0.17
N ILE A 353 -32.06 6.89 -0.56
CA ILE A 353 -30.67 6.74 -0.14
C ILE A 353 -29.72 7.10 -1.26
N TYR A 354 -28.59 7.76 -0.89
CA TYR A 354 -27.59 8.27 -1.84
C TYR A 354 -26.22 7.68 -1.57
N ASN A 355 -26.15 6.48 -1.00
CA ASN A 355 -24.90 5.83 -0.59
C ASN A 355 -23.89 5.72 -1.72
N GLY A 356 -24.34 5.37 -2.94
CA GLY A 356 -23.46 5.25 -4.11
C GLY A 356 -22.90 6.60 -4.55
N ALA A 357 -23.72 7.66 -4.52
CA ALA A 357 -23.26 9.01 -4.85
C ALA A 357 -22.24 9.53 -3.82
N VAL A 358 -22.52 9.30 -2.54
CA VAL A 358 -21.61 9.69 -1.43
C VAL A 358 -20.28 8.94 -1.53
N GLU A 359 -20.32 7.65 -1.83
CA GLU A 359 -19.11 6.84 -2.00
C GLU A 359 -18.27 7.31 -3.21
N ALA A 360 -18.93 7.62 -4.33
CA ALA A 360 -18.26 8.17 -5.51
C ALA A 360 -17.61 9.54 -5.21
N ILE A 361 -18.34 10.45 -4.56
CA ILE A 361 -17.84 11.78 -4.18
C ILE A 361 -16.68 11.65 -3.18
N ALA A 362 -16.81 10.79 -2.19
CA ALA A 362 -15.79 10.57 -1.18
C ALA A 362 -14.51 9.97 -1.76
N THR A 363 -14.63 9.02 -2.70
CA THR A 363 -13.49 8.42 -3.41
C THR A 363 -12.81 9.44 -4.32
N PHE A 364 -13.58 10.23 -5.07
CA PHE A 364 -13.05 11.31 -5.90
C PHE A 364 -12.38 12.40 -5.06
N GLY A 365 -13.03 12.82 -3.95
CA GLY A 365 -12.46 13.77 -2.99
C GLY A 365 -11.16 13.28 -2.37
N GLY A 366 -11.10 12.01 -1.99
CA GLY A 366 -9.87 11.36 -1.51
C GLY A 366 -8.76 11.33 -2.55
N ALA A 367 -9.08 11.01 -3.82
CA ALA A 367 -8.12 11.04 -4.91
C ALA A 367 -7.58 12.46 -5.16
N LEU A 368 -8.46 13.47 -5.14
CA LEU A 368 -8.08 14.87 -5.29
C LEU A 368 -7.21 15.35 -4.12
N ALA A 369 -7.55 14.96 -2.89
CA ALA A 369 -6.79 15.26 -1.69
C ALA A 369 -5.38 14.65 -1.75
N SER A 370 -5.26 13.38 -2.14
CA SER A 370 -3.97 12.71 -2.34
C SER A 370 -3.13 13.37 -3.44
N PHE A 371 -3.77 13.76 -4.54
CA PHE A 371 -3.10 14.46 -5.64
C PHE A 371 -2.58 15.83 -5.22
N SER A 372 -3.30 16.55 -4.36
CA SER A 372 -2.92 17.89 -3.88
C SER A 372 -1.62 17.88 -3.07
N VAL A 373 -1.28 16.77 -2.41
CA VAL A 373 -0.04 16.61 -1.63
C VAL A 373 1.21 16.93 -2.49
N GLY A 374 1.22 16.54 -3.77
CA GLY A 374 2.33 16.80 -4.68
C GLY A 374 2.58 18.28 -5.00
N TYR A 375 1.60 19.16 -4.77
CA TYR A 375 1.70 20.59 -5.02
C TYR A 375 1.98 21.42 -3.77
N ILE A 376 1.79 20.85 -2.60
CA ILE A 376 1.98 21.52 -1.32
C ILE A 376 3.48 21.48 -0.96
N LYS A 377 4.15 22.62 -1.14
CA LYS A 377 5.55 22.79 -0.76
C LYS A 377 5.65 23.16 0.73
N VAL A 378 5.57 22.16 1.57
CA VAL A 378 5.69 22.29 3.04
C VAL A 378 6.87 21.43 3.50
N ASP A 379 7.59 21.92 4.47
CA ASP A 379 8.59 21.14 5.19
C ASP A 379 7.88 20.14 6.10
N TRP A 380 7.69 18.91 5.58
CA TRP A 380 6.99 17.85 6.29
C TRP A 380 7.77 17.33 7.50
N ASP A 381 9.09 17.55 7.58
CA ASP A 381 9.89 17.20 8.74
C ASP A 381 9.56 18.07 9.96
N LEU A 382 9.12 19.33 9.70
CA LEU A 382 8.76 20.26 10.76
C LEU A 382 7.25 20.35 11.03
N LEU A 383 6.44 20.38 9.96
CA LEU A 383 4.99 20.60 10.03
C LEU A 383 4.17 19.32 9.83
N GLY A 384 4.82 18.20 9.51
CA GLY A 384 4.12 16.94 9.24
C GLY A 384 3.28 16.49 10.44
N GLU A 385 3.84 16.54 11.64
CA GLU A 385 3.11 16.13 12.84
C GLU A 385 1.97 17.08 13.23
N LEU A 386 2.09 18.37 12.90
CA LEU A 386 0.98 19.30 13.02
C LEU A 386 -0.16 18.94 12.03
N GLY A 387 0.21 18.58 10.80
CA GLY A 387 -0.76 18.08 9.82
C GLY A 387 -1.49 16.83 10.32
N LEU A 388 -0.75 15.86 10.89
CA LEU A 388 -1.35 14.66 11.50
C LEU A 388 -2.35 15.03 12.60
N ALA A 389 -2.00 15.98 13.48
CA ALA A 389 -2.88 16.43 14.57
C ALA A 389 -4.14 17.12 14.04
N VAL A 390 -4.00 18.10 13.14
CA VAL A 390 -5.14 18.91 12.64
C VAL A 390 -6.13 18.03 11.87
N PHE A 391 -5.66 17.23 10.91
CA PHE A 391 -6.58 16.40 10.13
C PHE A 391 -7.17 15.24 10.94
N SER A 392 -6.45 14.68 11.92
CA SER A 392 -7.03 13.71 12.87
C SER A 392 -8.10 14.36 13.75
N ALA A 393 -7.94 15.64 14.12
CA ALA A 393 -8.97 16.40 14.82
C ALA A 393 -10.20 16.65 13.94
N VAL A 394 -10.02 16.93 12.64
CA VAL A 394 -11.14 17.03 11.67
C VAL A 394 -11.91 15.72 11.57
N VAL A 395 -11.20 14.58 11.51
CA VAL A 395 -11.83 13.24 11.52
C VAL A 395 -12.61 13.03 12.81
N ALA A 396 -12.00 13.32 13.98
CA ALA A 396 -12.67 13.20 15.28
C ALA A 396 -13.94 14.05 15.34
N GLY A 397 -13.86 15.33 14.98
CA GLY A 397 -15.00 16.24 14.96
C GLY A 397 -16.11 15.77 14.01
N SER A 398 -15.76 15.28 12.83
CA SER A 398 -16.72 14.74 11.87
C SER A 398 -17.45 13.52 12.43
N LEU A 399 -16.76 12.58 13.08
CA LEU A 399 -17.36 11.38 13.69
C LEU A 399 -18.28 11.72 14.86
N LEU A 400 -17.86 12.64 15.72
CA LEU A 400 -18.69 13.13 16.82
C LEU A 400 -19.96 13.81 16.29
N LEU A 401 -19.81 14.64 15.25
CA LEU A 401 -20.95 15.27 14.61
C LEU A 401 -21.91 14.26 13.98
N MET A 402 -21.39 13.22 13.30
CA MET A 402 -22.19 12.13 12.75
C MET A 402 -22.95 11.36 13.83
N ASN A 403 -22.39 11.21 15.04
CA ASN A 403 -23.07 10.58 16.15
C ASN A 403 -24.28 11.41 16.63
N TYR A 404 -24.08 12.71 16.87
CA TYR A 404 -25.10 13.57 17.48
C TYR A 404 -26.18 14.05 16.51
N THR A 405 -25.88 14.17 15.22
CA THR A 405 -26.84 14.67 14.23
C THR A 405 -27.95 13.66 13.93
N LEU A 406 -29.14 14.18 13.62
CA LEU A 406 -30.24 13.39 13.06
C LEU A 406 -30.29 13.47 11.53
N SER A 407 -29.58 14.42 10.93
CA SER A 407 -29.57 14.63 9.48
C SER A 407 -28.62 13.68 8.78
N ILE A 408 -29.13 12.89 7.85
CA ILE A 408 -28.32 12.00 7.01
C ILE A 408 -27.33 12.79 6.11
N TRP A 409 -27.67 13.99 5.69
CA TRP A 409 -26.81 14.83 4.87
C TRP A 409 -25.54 15.27 5.59
N VAL A 410 -25.65 15.53 6.88
CA VAL A 410 -24.50 15.84 7.74
C VAL A 410 -23.62 14.58 7.91
N CYS A 411 -24.23 13.40 8.05
CA CYS A 411 -23.47 12.13 8.07
C CYS A 411 -22.73 11.90 6.75
N TYR A 412 -23.36 12.12 5.61
CA TYR A 412 -22.73 11.99 4.30
C TYR A 412 -21.56 12.97 4.12
N THR A 413 -21.75 14.25 4.48
CA THR A 413 -20.68 15.26 4.44
C THR A 413 -19.53 14.90 5.38
N GLY A 414 -19.85 14.47 6.60
CA GLY A 414 -18.86 13.99 7.58
C GLY A 414 -18.02 12.84 7.04
N TYR A 415 -18.65 11.88 6.39
CA TYR A 415 -17.95 10.76 5.77
C TYR A 415 -17.01 11.19 4.63
N VAL A 416 -17.46 12.08 3.76
CA VAL A 416 -16.61 12.65 2.69
C VAL A 416 -15.39 13.35 3.28
N LEU A 417 -15.57 14.13 4.35
CA LEU A 417 -14.45 14.77 5.06
C LEU A 417 -13.50 13.77 5.67
N VAL A 418 -14.01 12.73 6.34
CA VAL A 418 -13.20 11.65 6.93
C VAL A 418 -12.35 10.97 5.87
N LYS A 419 -12.98 10.52 4.76
CA LYS A 419 -12.29 9.79 3.69
C LYS A 419 -11.26 10.64 2.98
N SER A 420 -11.56 11.92 2.71
CA SER A 420 -10.64 12.87 2.08
C SER A 420 -9.46 13.21 3.00
N SER A 421 -9.71 13.48 4.28
CA SER A 421 -8.66 13.77 5.27
C SER A 421 -7.73 12.57 5.47
N TYR A 422 -8.28 11.37 5.58
CA TYR A 422 -7.48 10.15 5.67
C TYR A 422 -6.63 9.93 4.41
N SER A 423 -7.21 10.07 3.22
CA SER A 423 -6.49 9.91 1.95
C SER A 423 -5.35 10.93 1.79
N PHE A 424 -5.54 12.16 2.24
CA PHE A 424 -4.51 13.19 2.27
C PHE A 424 -3.34 12.78 3.17
N LEU A 425 -3.64 12.45 4.43
CA LEU A 425 -2.63 12.12 5.42
C LEU A 425 -1.89 10.82 5.12
N ILE A 426 -2.60 9.78 4.67
CA ILE A 426 -1.98 8.50 4.35
C ILE A 426 -0.99 8.64 3.18
N THR A 427 -1.27 9.54 2.23
CA THR A 427 -0.34 9.82 1.13
C THR A 427 0.96 10.45 1.64
N ILE A 428 0.87 11.39 2.58
CA ILE A 428 2.05 11.99 3.23
C ILE A 428 2.81 10.94 4.04
N ALA A 429 2.11 10.16 4.87
CA ALA A 429 2.72 9.14 5.71
C ALA A 429 3.47 8.08 4.88
N VAL A 430 2.83 7.58 3.81
CA VAL A 430 3.46 6.64 2.86
C VAL A 430 4.74 7.23 2.27
N PHE A 431 4.71 8.50 1.87
CA PHE A 431 5.88 9.18 1.33
C PHE A 431 7.00 9.31 2.37
N GLN A 432 6.68 9.75 3.59
CA GLN A 432 7.65 9.94 4.67
C GLN A 432 8.28 8.62 5.16
N ILE A 433 7.52 7.53 5.15
CA ILE A 433 8.03 6.19 5.46
C ILE A 433 8.93 5.69 4.33
N ALA A 434 8.54 5.92 3.07
CA ALA A 434 9.19 5.34 1.89
C ALA A 434 10.52 6.02 1.50
N VAL A 435 10.68 7.32 1.79
CA VAL A 435 11.79 8.16 1.29
C VAL A 435 13.18 7.56 1.53
N ASN A 436 13.38 6.87 2.65
CA ASN A 436 14.69 6.35 3.08
C ASN A 436 14.77 4.82 3.03
N LEU A 437 13.79 4.14 2.42
CA LEU A 437 13.72 2.68 2.40
C LEU A 437 14.00 2.10 1.01
N SER A 438 14.77 1.00 0.95
CA SER A 438 14.81 0.16 -0.25
C SER A 438 13.45 -0.49 -0.51
N LEU A 439 13.19 -0.94 -1.74
CA LEU A 439 11.90 -1.54 -2.12
C LEU A 439 11.52 -2.75 -1.23
N GLU A 440 12.50 -3.57 -0.88
CA GLU A 440 12.32 -4.75 -0.03
C GLU A 440 11.95 -4.35 1.40
N ARG A 441 12.68 -3.39 1.98
CA ARG A 441 12.42 -2.83 3.31
C ARG A 441 11.08 -2.09 3.37
N TYR A 442 10.72 -1.39 2.29
CA TYR A 442 9.42 -0.75 2.14
C TYR A 442 8.27 -1.77 2.26
N ALA A 443 8.32 -2.88 1.49
CA ALA A 443 7.30 -3.91 1.54
C ALA A 443 7.18 -4.56 2.94
N LEU A 444 8.32 -4.76 3.61
CA LEU A 444 8.36 -5.33 4.96
C LEU A 444 7.72 -4.39 5.99
N VAL A 445 8.10 -3.10 5.99
CA VAL A 445 7.57 -2.09 6.92
C VAL A 445 6.06 -1.94 6.75
N PHE A 446 5.56 -1.79 5.50
CA PHE A 446 4.13 -1.69 5.24
C PHE A 446 3.35 -2.96 5.57
N GLY A 447 3.95 -4.13 5.39
CA GLY A 447 3.37 -5.40 5.81
C GLY A 447 3.17 -5.47 7.33
N ILE A 448 4.18 -5.07 8.09
CA ILE A 448 4.12 -5.03 9.56
C ILE A 448 3.16 -3.95 10.05
N ASP A 449 3.20 -2.75 9.47
CA ASP A 449 2.29 -1.66 9.83
C ASP A 449 0.83 -2.06 9.58
N THR A 450 0.55 -2.73 8.46
CA THR A 450 -0.79 -3.27 8.17
C THR A 450 -1.19 -4.34 9.18
N PHE A 451 -0.29 -5.24 9.53
CA PHE A 451 -0.57 -6.26 10.54
C PHE A 451 -0.87 -5.65 11.91
N ILE A 452 -0.08 -4.67 12.35
CA ILE A 452 -0.31 -3.94 13.61
C ILE A 452 -1.66 -3.20 13.57
N ALA A 453 -1.98 -2.53 12.45
CA ALA A 453 -3.27 -1.87 12.28
C ALA A 453 -4.44 -2.85 12.41
N LEU A 454 -4.34 -4.05 11.83
CA LEU A 454 -5.38 -5.08 11.95
C LEU A 454 -5.47 -5.66 13.36
N VAL A 455 -4.37 -5.80 14.08
CA VAL A 455 -4.40 -6.21 15.49
C VAL A 455 -5.15 -5.17 16.32
N ILE A 456 -4.84 -3.89 16.16
CA ILE A 456 -5.52 -2.79 16.86
C ILE A 456 -7.01 -2.76 16.47
N GLN A 457 -7.33 -2.87 15.19
CA GLN A 457 -8.70 -2.94 14.68
C GLN A 457 -9.45 -4.12 15.28
N THR A 458 -8.84 -5.30 15.32
CA THR A 458 -9.44 -6.52 15.89
C THR A 458 -9.74 -6.37 17.36
N ILE A 459 -8.81 -5.81 18.15
CA ILE A 459 -9.01 -5.53 19.57
C ILE A 459 -10.18 -4.54 19.74
N MET A 460 -10.23 -3.48 18.93
CA MET A 460 -11.31 -2.50 18.97
C MET A 460 -12.66 -3.13 18.61
N THR A 461 -12.72 -3.95 17.55
CA THR A 461 -13.93 -4.69 17.16
C THR A 461 -14.41 -5.62 18.28
N MET A 462 -13.48 -6.39 18.86
CA MET A 462 -13.79 -7.34 19.92
C MET A 462 -14.35 -6.67 21.18
N ILE A 463 -13.82 -5.49 21.54
CA ILE A 463 -14.29 -4.75 22.72
C ILE A 463 -15.60 -4.02 22.43
N VAL A 464 -15.70 -3.33 21.28
CA VAL A 464 -16.74 -2.32 21.03
C VAL A 464 -17.96 -2.94 20.34
N ALA A 465 -17.74 -3.75 19.30
CA ALA A 465 -18.80 -4.22 18.40
C ALA A 465 -19.22 -5.66 18.67
N ASP A 466 -18.28 -6.58 18.92
CA ASP A 466 -18.54 -8.02 18.99
C ASP A 466 -19.58 -8.39 20.06
N GLN A 467 -20.34 -9.43 19.78
CA GLN A 467 -21.34 -10.01 20.68
C GLN A 467 -20.76 -10.47 22.03
N ARG A 468 -19.47 -10.83 22.05
CA ARG A 468 -18.73 -11.21 23.27
C ARG A 468 -18.14 -10.03 24.04
N GLY A 469 -18.19 -8.82 23.46
CA GLY A 469 -17.70 -7.59 24.07
C GLY A 469 -18.81 -6.74 24.66
N LEU A 470 -18.73 -5.43 24.41
CA LEU A 470 -19.71 -4.46 24.95
C LEU A 470 -21.00 -4.37 24.13
N GLN A 471 -21.06 -4.94 22.95
CA GLN A 471 -22.22 -4.93 22.03
C GLN A 471 -22.82 -3.53 21.82
N LEU A 472 -21.97 -2.51 21.68
CA LEU A 472 -22.45 -1.14 21.59
C LEU A 472 -23.29 -0.93 20.32
N PRO A 473 -24.38 -0.18 20.40
CA PRO A 473 -25.11 0.23 19.21
C PRO A 473 -24.21 1.10 18.32
N VAL A 474 -24.43 1.07 17.00
CA VAL A 474 -23.55 1.73 16.03
C VAL A 474 -23.34 3.22 16.31
N THR A 475 -24.33 3.93 16.81
CA THR A 475 -24.20 5.34 17.23
C THR A 475 -23.14 5.50 18.31
N THR A 476 -23.20 4.69 19.36
CA THR A 476 -22.21 4.72 20.45
C THR A 476 -20.82 4.29 19.96
N GLN A 477 -20.74 3.35 19.00
CA GLN A 477 -19.47 2.99 18.36
C GLN A 477 -18.82 4.21 17.70
N PHE A 478 -19.59 5.05 16.98
CA PHE A 478 -19.06 6.26 16.36
C PHE A 478 -18.61 7.32 17.38
N LEU A 479 -19.22 7.36 18.56
CA LEU A 479 -18.72 8.17 19.67
C LEU A 479 -17.34 7.66 20.14
N VAL A 480 -17.17 6.35 20.29
CA VAL A 480 -15.87 5.73 20.64
C VAL A 480 -14.83 6.01 19.58
N TYR A 481 -15.14 5.83 18.28
CA TYR A 481 -14.21 6.09 17.19
C TYR A 481 -13.83 7.58 17.09
N GLY A 482 -14.78 8.50 17.33
CA GLY A 482 -14.50 9.94 17.40
C GLY A 482 -13.57 10.28 18.56
N SER A 483 -13.79 9.71 19.74
CA SER A 483 -12.91 9.86 20.91
C SER A 483 -11.52 9.27 20.66
N TYR A 484 -11.44 8.13 19.98
CA TYR A 484 -10.18 7.51 19.58
C TYR A 484 -9.34 8.43 18.67
N PHE A 485 -9.95 9.03 17.64
CA PHE A 485 -9.25 9.99 16.78
C PHE A 485 -8.91 11.30 17.51
N ALA A 486 -9.71 11.71 18.49
CA ALA A 486 -9.40 12.86 19.34
C ALA A 486 -8.14 12.61 20.20
N VAL A 487 -7.96 11.39 20.73
CA VAL A 487 -6.73 11.00 21.43
C VAL A 487 -5.53 11.01 20.49
N ILE A 488 -5.65 10.45 19.28
CA ILE A 488 -4.59 10.49 18.27
C ILE A 488 -4.21 11.96 17.98
N ALA A 489 -5.19 12.81 17.71
CA ALA A 489 -4.97 14.24 17.45
C ALA A 489 -4.24 14.93 18.61
N GLY A 490 -4.63 14.65 19.85
CA GLY A 490 -4.01 15.18 21.06
C GLY A 490 -2.55 14.78 21.22
N VAL A 491 -2.25 13.49 21.01
CA VAL A 491 -0.86 12.97 21.09
C VAL A 491 0.03 13.65 20.05
N PHE A 492 -0.40 13.73 18.79
CA PHE A 492 0.40 14.35 17.73
C PHE A 492 0.46 15.88 17.87
N LEU A 493 -0.56 16.54 18.46
CA LEU A 493 -0.52 17.97 18.76
C LEU A 493 0.55 18.28 19.82
N ILE A 494 0.57 17.54 20.93
CA ILE A 494 1.58 17.70 21.99
C ILE A 494 2.98 17.53 21.40
N ARG A 495 3.16 16.52 20.57
CA ARG A 495 4.43 16.25 19.92
C ARG A 495 4.83 17.36 18.93
N SER A 496 3.90 17.85 18.12
CA SER A 496 4.12 18.98 17.22
C SER A 496 4.57 20.23 17.95
N ILE A 497 3.90 20.56 19.07
CA ILE A 497 4.29 21.69 19.94
C ILE A 497 5.73 21.50 20.44
N TYR A 498 6.08 20.29 20.90
CA TYR A 498 7.45 20.00 21.36
C TYR A 498 8.49 20.20 20.25
N ILE A 499 8.22 19.74 19.01
CA ILE A 499 9.16 19.89 17.88
C ILE A 499 9.32 21.35 17.50
N LEU A 500 8.23 22.09 17.39
CA LEU A 500 8.25 23.52 17.04
C LEU A 500 9.01 24.32 18.10
N TYR A 501 8.78 24.03 19.38
CA TYR A 501 9.51 24.66 20.49
C TYR A 501 11.01 24.34 20.43
N SER A 502 11.37 23.07 20.24
CA SER A 502 12.77 22.63 20.13
C SER A 502 13.48 23.26 18.93
N ALA A 503 12.79 23.37 17.78
CA ALA A 503 13.32 24.03 16.59
C ALA A 503 13.56 25.52 16.82
N LYS A 504 12.65 26.21 17.55
CA LYS A 504 12.82 27.62 17.92
C LYS A 504 14.02 27.82 18.84
N CYS A 505 14.11 27.03 19.90
CA CYS A 505 15.25 27.11 20.81
C CYS A 505 16.58 26.86 20.11
N ARG A 506 16.65 25.90 19.18
CA ARG A 506 17.85 25.62 18.39
C ARG A 506 18.26 26.81 17.51
N LYS A 507 17.31 27.49 16.87
CA LYS A 507 17.55 28.69 16.08
C LYS A 507 18.07 29.85 16.96
N GLU A 508 17.50 30.03 18.15
CA GLU A 508 17.95 31.05 19.09
C GLU A 508 19.41 30.81 19.59
N VAL A 509 19.74 29.54 19.89
CA VAL A 509 21.12 29.18 20.28
C VAL A 509 22.09 29.38 19.11
N GLN A 510 21.73 29.06 17.89
CA GLN A 510 22.56 29.30 16.71
C GLN A 510 22.79 30.81 16.48
N ASN A 511 21.73 31.61 16.59
CA ASN A 511 21.85 33.09 16.46
C ASN A 511 22.75 33.70 17.54
N LEU A 512 22.66 33.22 18.80
CA LEU A 512 23.53 33.64 19.88
C LEU A 512 24.98 33.25 19.63
N ALA A 513 25.24 32.04 19.13
CA ALA A 513 26.58 31.56 18.80
C ALA A 513 27.19 32.39 17.63
N THR A 514 26.38 32.76 16.64
CA THR A 514 26.82 33.59 15.51
C THR A 514 27.11 35.04 15.95
N THR A 515 26.39 35.55 16.96
CA THR A 515 26.58 36.92 17.49
C THR A 515 27.76 37.01 18.45
N GLN A 516 28.21 35.90 19.05
CA GLN A 516 29.33 35.82 19.98
C GLN A 516 30.68 35.50 19.32
N SER A 517 30.77 35.33 18.00
CA SER A 517 32.06 35.26 17.29
C SER A 517 32.57 36.67 17.02
N PRO A 518 33.47 37.24 17.86
CA PRO A 518 34.10 38.52 17.52
C PRO A 518 35.06 38.27 16.36
N GLY A 519 34.97 39.15 15.35
CA GLY A 519 35.76 39.05 14.12
C GLY A 519 37.24 38.87 14.42
N GLU A 520 37.80 37.76 14.02
CA GLU A 520 39.22 37.71 13.68
C GLU A 520 39.41 38.51 12.39
N PRO A 521 40.33 39.48 12.39
CA PRO A 521 40.65 40.26 11.19
C PRO A 521 41.28 39.29 10.17
N TYR A 522 40.68 39.15 9.03
CA TYR A 522 41.27 38.52 7.86
C TYR A 522 42.60 39.21 7.57
N LEU A 523 43.71 38.56 7.90
CA LEU A 523 45.02 38.85 7.31
C LEU A 523 44.91 38.59 5.81
N GLN A 524 44.94 39.68 5.05
CA GLN A 524 45.11 39.65 3.59
C GLN A 524 46.48 39.02 3.29
N GLU A 525 46.50 37.80 2.78
CA GLU A 525 47.64 37.28 2.02
C GLU A 525 47.77 38.01 0.69
N PRO A 526 48.98 38.33 0.25
CA PRO A 526 49.20 39.13 -0.94
C PRO A 526 48.92 38.29 -2.18
N ARG A 527 48.24 38.91 -3.13
CA ARG A 527 48.03 38.40 -4.49
C ARG A 527 49.38 38.18 -5.18
N ASP A 528 49.73 36.96 -5.44
CA ASP A 528 50.70 36.65 -6.47
C ASP A 528 50.00 36.49 -7.80
N VAL A 529 50.43 37.38 -8.66
CA VAL A 529 50.15 37.45 -10.10
C VAL A 529 51.06 36.45 -10.79
N SER A 530 50.56 35.44 -11.49
CA SER A 530 51.25 34.96 -12.70
C SER A 530 50.46 33.85 -13.40
N THR A 531 50.01 34.21 -14.60
CA THR A 531 50.14 33.55 -15.88
C THR A 531 49.50 32.17 -16.16
N LYS A 532 48.55 32.29 -17.05
CA LYS A 532 48.32 31.52 -18.31
C LYS A 532 49.00 30.15 -18.41
N PHE A 533 48.22 29.07 -18.52
CA PHE A 533 47.98 28.35 -19.79
C PHE A 533 46.72 27.47 -19.58
#